data_64b78f64da20afc722d9cba3c5f5a1f8
#
_entry.id   64b78f64da20afc722d9cba3c5f5a1f8
#
_cell.length_a   1.000
_cell.length_b   1.000
_cell.length_c   1.000
_cell.angle_alpha   90.00
_cell.angle_beta   90.00
_cell.angle_gamma   90.00
#
_symmetry.space_group_name_H-M   'P 1'
#
loop_
_entity.id
_entity.type
_entity.pdbx_description
1 polymer ?
#
loop_
_entity_poly.entity_id
_entity_poly.type
_entity_poly.pdbx_seq_one_letter_code
_entity_poly.pdbx_strand_id
1 'polypeptide(L)'
;MNNVPTIKIGIVAVSRDCFPESLAVNRRKAVIAEYEKKFGKEGIYECPIAIVESEIHAQQALEDVKKAGCNALCVYLGNFGPEISETMIADWFQGPTMFCAAAEETQNDLIDGRGDAYCGMLNASQALSLRKTRAYIPEEPVGDASQCAEMIHEFLPIARAIVGLQNLKIISFGPRPNNFLACNAPIRALYDLDVEIEENSELDLLEAFQKHANDPRIDDVVKDMAAELGHGNKIPQVLPKLAQYELTLTDWIEAHKGSRQFVAMANKCWPAFQTMFGFVPCYVNSRLTARGIPVACEVDIYGALSEYIGTCISQDAVTLLDINNTVPNDMYEESIKGKKFACDTYTDKEIFMGFHCGNTASSKVCNCQMCFQRIMARALPVEVTNGTLEGDILPGLATVYRLQSTADTKLRAYIAQGEVIPVATRSFGSIGIFGIKNMSRFYRHVLIEKHYPHHCAVMFGHQGKYLWEVLKYMGIPVDEIDYNFPKGNYYPTENPFV
;
A
#
# COMPACT_ATOMS: atom_id res chain seq x y z
N MET A 1 1.46 6.04 16.81
CA MET A 1 0.93 4.65 16.69
C MET A 1 1.67 3.97 15.54
N ASN A 2 2.22 2.76 15.71
CA ASN A 2 2.80 2.04 14.60
C ASN A 2 1.69 1.25 13.89
N ASN A 3 1.24 1.78 12.76
CA ASN A 3 0.10 1.25 12.00
C ASN A 3 0.54 0.39 10.79
N VAL A 4 1.81 -0.03 10.77
CA VAL A 4 2.40 -0.85 9.71
C VAL A 4 3.05 -2.08 10.34
N PRO A 5 2.82 -3.29 9.79
CA PRO A 5 3.40 -4.52 10.35
C PRO A 5 4.93 -4.54 10.30
N THR A 6 5.54 -5.06 11.35
CA THR A 6 6.93 -5.52 11.29
C THR A 6 6.94 -6.96 10.78
N ILE A 7 7.77 -7.25 9.78
CA ILE A 7 7.85 -8.58 9.18
C ILE A 7 9.04 -9.36 9.71
N LYS A 8 8.78 -10.61 10.09
CA LYS A 8 9.79 -11.61 10.39
C LYS A 8 9.57 -12.85 9.53
N ILE A 9 10.48 -13.09 8.60
CA ILE A 9 10.41 -14.20 7.65
C ILE A 9 11.09 -15.43 8.24
N GLY A 10 10.36 -16.56 8.35
CA GLY A 10 10.96 -17.85 8.62
C GLY A 10 11.44 -18.51 7.32
N ILE A 11 12.69 -18.92 7.25
CA ILE A 11 13.20 -19.70 6.12
C ILE A 11 13.16 -21.18 6.47
N VAL A 12 12.44 -21.96 5.66
CA VAL A 12 12.29 -23.40 5.76
C VAL A 12 12.85 -24.05 4.51
N ALA A 13 13.92 -24.82 4.65
CA ALA A 13 14.48 -25.59 3.53
C ALA A 13 13.70 -26.88 3.32
N VAL A 14 13.51 -27.25 2.07
CA VAL A 14 12.92 -28.53 1.67
C VAL A 14 13.93 -29.38 0.93
N SER A 15 13.80 -30.70 1.05
CA SER A 15 14.64 -31.67 0.35
C SER A 15 13.84 -32.90 0.01
N ARG A 16 14.11 -33.49 -1.15
CA ARG A 16 13.53 -34.77 -1.53
C ARG A 16 14.46 -35.90 -1.14
N ASP A 17 13.92 -37.02 -0.68
CA ASP A 17 14.61 -38.19 -0.13
C ASP A 17 15.75 -38.76 -1.01
N CYS A 18 15.65 -38.63 -2.35
CA CYS A 18 16.67 -39.10 -3.29
C CYS A 18 17.83 -38.10 -3.49
N PHE A 19 17.78 -36.92 -2.86
CA PHE A 19 18.88 -35.94 -2.88
C PHE A 19 19.59 -35.85 -1.51
N PRO A 20 20.85 -35.42 -1.50
CA PRO A 20 21.56 -35.26 -0.23
C PRO A 20 20.93 -34.17 0.65
N GLU A 21 20.48 -34.52 1.85
CA GLU A 21 19.97 -33.58 2.83
C GLU A 21 20.94 -32.43 3.10
N SER A 22 22.23 -32.78 3.25
CA SER A 22 23.29 -31.80 3.51
C SER A 22 23.38 -30.71 2.46
N LEU A 23 23.01 -30.97 1.23
CA LEU A 23 22.99 -30.00 0.15
C LEU A 23 21.98 -28.90 0.47
N ALA A 24 20.73 -29.24 0.79
CA ALA A 24 19.68 -28.29 1.13
C ALA A 24 20.02 -27.48 2.39
N VAL A 25 20.59 -28.13 3.43
CA VAL A 25 21.02 -27.46 4.66
C VAL A 25 22.14 -26.46 4.39
N ASN A 26 23.17 -26.84 3.63
CA ASN A 26 24.28 -25.94 3.33
C ASN A 26 23.87 -24.76 2.47
N ARG A 27 23.05 -24.97 1.47
CA ARG A 27 22.50 -23.90 0.60
C ARG A 27 21.64 -22.93 1.41
N ARG A 28 20.76 -23.40 2.30
CA ARG A 28 20.00 -22.56 3.22
C ARG A 28 20.90 -21.69 4.10
N LYS A 29 21.93 -22.29 4.72
CA LYS A 29 22.89 -21.54 5.54
C LYS A 29 23.62 -20.46 4.75
N ALA A 30 23.98 -20.73 3.50
CA ALA A 30 24.61 -19.76 2.63
C ALA A 30 23.66 -18.57 2.32
N VAL A 31 22.37 -18.83 2.05
CA VAL A 31 21.36 -17.78 1.84
C VAL A 31 21.22 -16.92 3.10
N ILE A 32 21.12 -17.52 4.29
CA ILE A 32 21.05 -16.77 5.55
C ILE A 32 22.29 -15.90 5.73
N ALA A 33 23.48 -16.44 5.50
CA ALA A 33 24.73 -15.68 5.64
C ALA A 33 24.80 -14.48 4.67
N GLU A 34 24.41 -14.67 3.41
CA GLU A 34 24.35 -13.57 2.43
C GLU A 34 23.25 -12.55 2.78
N TYR A 35 22.10 -12.98 3.27
CA TYR A 35 21.06 -12.07 3.73
C TYR A 35 21.55 -11.21 4.91
N GLU A 36 22.12 -11.84 5.94
CA GLU A 36 22.63 -11.13 7.12
C GLU A 36 23.75 -10.14 6.76
N LYS A 37 24.60 -10.50 5.81
CA LYS A 37 25.67 -9.63 5.30
C LYS A 37 25.13 -8.40 4.57
N LYS A 38 24.08 -8.54 3.77
CA LYS A 38 23.50 -7.45 2.93
C LYS A 38 22.52 -6.57 3.71
N PHE A 39 21.67 -7.18 4.53
CA PHE A 39 20.47 -6.55 5.10
C PHE A 39 20.42 -6.59 6.63
N GLY A 40 21.37 -7.25 7.29
CA GLY A 40 21.37 -7.44 8.73
C GLY A 40 20.58 -8.67 9.19
N LYS A 41 20.63 -8.90 10.50
CA LYS A 41 20.02 -10.11 11.12
C LYS A 41 18.56 -9.96 11.48
N GLU A 42 18.06 -8.73 11.47
CA GLU A 42 16.69 -8.45 11.87
C GLU A 42 15.72 -8.87 10.76
N GLY A 43 14.56 -9.39 11.13
CA GLY A 43 13.50 -9.76 10.20
C GLY A 43 13.67 -11.13 9.51
N ILE A 44 14.74 -11.86 9.76
CA ILE A 44 14.94 -13.22 9.22
C ILE A 44 15.14 -14.24 10.34
N TYR A 45 14.63 -15.44 10.15
CA TYR A 45 14.77 -16.57 11.08
C TYR A 45 15.04 -17.85 10.30
N GLU A 46 16.13 -18.54 10.63
CA GLU A 46 16.44 -19.84 10.09
C GLU A 46 15.72 -20.93 10.90
N CYS A 47 14.79 -21.67 10.25
CA CYS A 47 14.17 -22.81 10.89
C CYS A 47 15.23 -23.93 11.09
N PRO A 48 15.44 -24.40 12.33
CA PRO A 48 16.45 -25.40 12.63
C PRO A 48 16.07 -26.81 12.18
N ILE A 49 14.81 -27.05 11.84
CA ILE A 49 14.42 -28.29 11.20
C ILE A 49 15.25 -28.44 9.94
N ALA A 50 16.09 -29.47 9.90
CA ALA A 50 17.17 -29.56 8.93
C ALA A 50 16.63 -29.47 7.52
N ILE A 51 15.58 -30.22 7.25
CA ILE A 51 14.85 -30.21 5.99
C ILE A 51 13.41 -30.66 6.20
N VAL A 52 12.54 -30.25 5.29
CA VAL A 52 11.18 -30.76 5.19
C VAL A 52 11.08 -31.78 4.06
N GLU A 53 11.01 -33.05 4.41
CA GLU A 53 10.81 -34.19 3.49
C GLU A 53 9.42 -34.82 3.61
N SER A 54 8.71 -34.58 4.69
CA SER A 54 7.44 -35.22 5.00
C SER A 54 6.44 -34.25 5.61
N GLU A 55 5.20 -34.66 5.69
CA GLU A 55 4.13 -33.91 6.38
C GLU A 55 4.44 -33.67 7.86
N ILE A 56 5.10 -34.63 8.52
CA ILE A 56 5.52 -34.49 9.92
C ILE A 56 6.58 -33.41 10.05
N HIS A 57 7.58 -33.40 9.18
CA HIS A 57 8.60 -32.35 9.16
C HIS A 57 7.96 -30.98 8.83
N ALA A 58 6.97 -30.91 7.94
CA ALA A 58 6.24 -29.68 7.65
C ALA A 58 5.54 -29.14 8.90
N GLN A 59 4.85 -30.01 9.67
CA GLN A 59 4.20 -29.63 10.92
C GLN A 59 5.22 -29.11 11.94
N GLN A 60 6.33 -29.82 12.15
CA GLN A 60 7.40 -29.43 13.10
C GLN A 60 8.02 -28.08 12.72
N ALA A 61 8.28 -27.85 11.42
CA ALA A 61 8.80 -26.60 10.92
C ALA A 61 7.82 -25.44 11.14
N LEU A 62 6.52 -25.66 10.92
CA LEU A 62 5.48 -24.65 11.19
C LEU A 62 5.37 -24.30 12.67
N GLU A 63 5.42 -25.30 13.55
CA GLU A 63 5.42 -25.06 15.01
C GLU A 63 6.63 -24.22 15.43
N ASP A 64 7.81 -24.52 14.87
CA ASP A 64 9.02 -23.78 15.16
C ASP A 64 8.98 -22.32 14.69
N VAL A 65 8.65 -22.08 13.43
CA VAL A 65 8.58 -20.71 12.88
C VAL A 65 7.50 -19.88 13.56
N LYS A 66 6.34 -20.46 13.90
CA LYS A 66 5.29 -19.78 14.66
C LYS A 66 5.74 -19.44 16.08
N LYS A 67 6.42 -20.37 16.77
CA LYS A 67 7.01 -20.14 18.09
C LYS A 67 8.07 -19.05 18.07
N ALA A 68 8.84 -18.95 16.97
CA ALA A 68 9.81 -17.88 16.77
C ALA A 68 9.17 -16.52 16.46
N GLY A 69 7.83 -16.43 16.31
CA GLY A 69 7.11 -15.21 16.00
C GLY A 69 7.22 -14.78 14.53
N CYS A 70 7.50 -15.72 13.62
CA CYS A 70 7.49 -15.43 12.19
C CYS A 70 6.05 -15.21 11.70
N ASN A 71 5.85 -14.15 10.93
CA ASN A 71 4.57 -13.79 10.31
C ASN A 71 4.63 -13.79 8.78
N ALA A 72 5.76 -14.19 8.21
CA ALA A 72 5.96 -14.48 6.79
C ALA A 72 6.85 -15.72 6.64
N LEU A 73 6.74 -16.42 5.53
CA LEU A 73 7.44 -17.67 5.28
C LEU A 73 8.18 -17.66 3.94
N CYS A 74 9.42 -18.12 3.91
CA CYS A 74 10.12 -18.49 2.71
C CYS A 74 10.30 -20.02 2.69
N VAL A 75 9.66 -20.67 1.71
CA VAL A 75 9.91 -22.07 1.39
C VAL A 75 11.07 -22.11 0.40
N TYR A 76 12.22 -22.61 0.86
CA TYR A 76 13.45 -22.61 0.08
C TYR A 76 13.74 -24.01 -0.46
N LEU A 77 13.71 -24.15 -1.78
CA LEU A 77 14.06 -25.38 -2.46
C LEU A 77 15.59 -25.49 -2.54
N GLY A 78 16.19 -26.13 -1.55
CA GLY A 78 17.63 -26.40 -1.53
C GLY A 78 18.04 -27.49 -2.53
N ASN A 79 17.07 -28.34 -2.91
CA ASN A 79 17.09 -29.26 -4.04
C ASN A 79 15.67 -29.39 -4.60
N PHE A 80 15.36 -30.44 -5.34
CA PHE A 80 14.09 -30.64 -6.04
C PHE A 80 12.85 -30.40 -5.15
N GLY A 81 12.87 -30.79 -3.90
CA GLY A 81 11.76 -30.66 -2.96
C GLY A 81 10.66 -31.71 -3.08
N PRO A 82 9.96 -32.03 -1.98
CA PRO A 82 8.79 -32.91 -1.96
C PRO A 82 7.52 -32.11 -2.12
N GLU A 83 6.89 -32.14 -3.28
CA GLU A 83 5.73 -31.32 -3.71
C GLU A 83 4.56 -31.31 -2.69
N ILE A 84 4.34 -32.44 -2.00
CA ILE A 84 3.27 -32.54 -0.98
C ILE A 84 3.60 -31.68 0.23
N SER A 85 4.76 -31.93 0.86
CA SER A 85 5.13 -31.29 2.14
C SER A 85 5.39 -29.79 1.98
N GLU A 86 6.09 -29.39 0.91
CA GLU A 86 6.40 -27.96 0.68
C GLU A 86 5.16 -27.11 0.40
N THR A 87 4.16 -27.67 -0.28
CA THR A 87 2.91 -26.94 -0.53
C THR A 87 1.94 -27.02 0.66
N MET A 88 1.99 -28.09 1.45
CA MET A 88 1.25 -28.16 2.72
C MET A 88 1.76 -27.12 3.73
N ILE A 89 3.06 -26.90 3.81
CA ILE A 89 3.61 -25.90 4.73
C ILE A 89 3.13 -24.49 4.37
N ALA A 90 3.06 -24.18 3.08
CA ALA A 90 2.51 -22.92 2.60
C ALA A 90 1.01 -22.77 2.91
N ASP A 91 0.23 -23.83 2.70
CA ASP A 91 -1.21 -23.85 2.95
C ASP A 91 -1.54 -23.71 4.45
N TRP A 92 -0.81 -24.41 5.31
CA TRP A 92 -1.05 -24.42 6.76
C TRP A 92 -0.50 -23.20 7.50
N PHE A 93 0.42 -22.45 6.89
CA PHE A 93 1.00 -21.28 7.53
C PHE A 93 -0.02 -20.16 7.75
N GLN A 94 -0.97 -20.00 6.80
CA GLN A 94 -2.03 -18.98 6.85
C GLN A 94 -1.52 -17.54 6.86
N GLY A 95 -0.35 -17.32 6.31
CA GLY A 95 0.28 -16.00 6.17
C GLY A 95 0.99 -15.86 4.83
N PRO A 96 1.58 -14.69 4.54
CA PRO A 96 2.31 -14.49 3.30
C PRO A 96 3.47 -15.48 3.18
N THR A 97 3.50 -16.20 2.07
CA THR A 97 4.50 -17.23 1.77
C THR A 97 5.12 -16.95 0.43
N MET A 98 6.45 -17.09 0.33
CA MET A 98 7.18 -17.08 -0.92
C MET A 98 7.90 -18.40 -1.16
N PHE A 99 8.23 -18.66 -2.43
CA PHE A 99 9.08 -19.75 -2.86
C PHE A 99 10.28 -19.21 -3.62
N CYS A 100 11.47 -19.72 -3.34
CA CYS A 100 12.66 -19.54 -4.16
C CYS A 100 13.52 -20.81 -4.11
N ALA A 101 14.43 -20.96 -5.06
CA ALA A 101 15.17 -22.20 -5.26
C ALA A 101 16.65 -21.95 -5.54
N ALA A 102 17.47 -22.93 -5.16
CA ALA A 102 18.90 -22.91 -5.40
C ALA A 102 19.27 -23.20 -6.86
N ALA A 103 20.13 -22.37 -7.45
CA ALA A 103 20.81 -22.69 -8.69
C ALA A 103 21.99 -23.68 -8.44
N GLU A 104 22.34 -24.44 -9.45
CA GLU A 104 23.67 -25.08 -9.55
C GLU A 104 24.68 -24.00 -9.94
N GLU A 105 25.73 -23.84 -9.13
CA GLU A 105 26.68 -22.72 -9.30
C GLU A 105 27.84 -23.07 -10.23
N THR A 106 28.20 -24.35 -10.31
CA THR A 106 29.33 -24.82 -11.08
C THR A 106 28.99 -26.03 -11.94
N GLN A 107 29.78 -26.29 -12.98
CA GLN A 107 29.61 -27.47 -13.81
C GLN A 107 29.76 -28.79 -13.02
N ASN A 108 30.55 -28.78 -11.94
CA ASN A 108 30.74 -29.97 -11.09
C ASN A 108 29.48 -30.30 -10.29
N ASP A 109 28.65 -29.30 -9.96
CA ASP A 109 27.40 -29.50 -9.24
C ASP A 109 26.39 -30.36 -10.05
N LEU A 110 26.52 -30.38 -11.37
CA LEU A 110 25.71 -31.27 -12.21
C LEU A 110 26.05 -32.77 -12.05
N ILE A 111 27.14 -33.08 -11.37
CA ILE A 111 27.61 -34.45 -11.14
C ILE A 111 27.49 -34.82 -9.64
N ASP A 112 28.18 -34.09 -8.78
CA ASP A 112 28.37 -34.46 -7.37
C ASP A 112 27.42 -33.69 -6.42
N GLY A 113 26.99 -32.50 -6.77
CA GLY A 113 26.13 -31.62 -5.95
C GLY A 113 24.77 -31.32 -6.58
N ARG A 114 24.30 -32.14 -7.51
CA ARG A 114 23.07 -31.94 -8.25
C ARG A 114 21.83 -31.90 -7.35
N GLY A 115 21.05 -30.83 -7.46
CA GLY A 115 19.87 -30.61 -6.63
C GLY A 115 18.58 -30.57 -7.43
N ASP A 116 18.63 -30.24 -8.72
CA ASP A 116 17.48 -30.13 -9.64
C ASP A 116 16.36 -29.20 -9.13
N ALA A 117 16.72 -28.18 -8.36
CA ALA A 117 15.74 -27.26 -7.79
C ALA A 117 15.00 -26.41 -8.84
N TYR A 118 15.59 -26.23 -10.03
CA TYR A 118 14.95 -25.55 -11.15
C TYR A 118 13.68 -26.27 -11.61
N CYS A 119 13.75 -27.59 -11.83
CA CYS A 119 12.53 -28.36 -12.17
C CYS A 119 11.63 -28.56 -10.93
N GLY A 120 12.20 -28.61 -9.73
CA GLY A 120 11.45 -28.62 -8.48
C GLY A 120 10.53 -27.40 -8.34
N MET A 121 11.01 -26.20 -8.70
CA MET A 121 10.19 -24.98 -8.70
C MET A 121 8.98 -25.05 -9.63
N LEU A 122 9.13 -25.65 -10.81
CA LEU A 122 8.00 -25.88 -11.72
C LEU A 122 6.93 -26.76 -11.07
N ASN A 123 7.36 -27.85 -10.44
CA ASN A 123 6.45 -28.78 -9.77
C ASN A 123 5.81 -28.15 -8.52
N ALA A 124 6.57 -27.38 -7.73
CA ALA A 124 6.03 -26.63 -6.60
C ALA A 124 4.90 -25.67 -7.04
N SER A 125 5.13 -24.91 -8.13
CA SER A 125 4.12 -23.99 -8.65
C SER A 125 2.85 -24.69 -9.12
N GLN A 126 2.99 -25.86 -9.80
CA GLN A 126 1.88 -26.66 -10.23
C GLN A 126 1.11 -27.25 -9.03
N ALA A 127 1.82 -27.75 -8.01
CA ALA A 127 1.22 -28.31 -6.81
C ALA A 127 0.51 -27.26 -5.95
N LEU A 128 1.04 -26.02 -5.85
CA LEU A 128 0.35 -24.89 -5.26
C LEU A 128 -0.98 -24.59 -5.96
N SER A 129 -1.00 -24.64 -7.29
CA SER A 129 -2.21 -24.47 -8.09
C SER A 129 -3.27 -25.54 -7.79
N LEU A 130 -2.85 -26.81 -7.66
CA LEU A 130 -3.75 -27.92 -7.30
C LEU A 130 -4.40 -27.71 -5.91
N ARG A 131 -3.68 -27.13 -4.95
CA ARG A 131 -4.18 -26.83 -3.61
C ARG A 131 -4.95 -25.51 -3.55
N LYS A 132 -4.89 -24.68 -4.60
CA LYS A 132 -5.37 -23.30 -4.59
C LYS A 132 -4.67 -22.43 -3.53
N THR A 133 -3.47 -22.78 -3.16
CA THR A 133 -2.65 -22.05 -2.21
C THR A 133 -1.91 -20.93 -2.93
N ARG A 134 -2.00 -19.72 -2.37
CA ARG A 134 -1.34 -18.53 -2.92
C ARG A 134 0.07 -18.41 -2.34
N ALA A 135 1.03 -18.13 -3.20
CA ALA A 135 2.40 -17.84 -2.81
C ALA A 135 3.02 -16.82 -3.77
N TYR A 136 3.95 -16.03 -3.27
CA TYR A 136 4.79 -15.19 -4.11
C TYR A 136 5.91 -16.03 -4.69
N ILE A 137 6.07 -15.98 -5.99
CA ILE A 137 7.20 -16.57 -6.72
C ILE A 137 7.86 -15.41 -7.47
N PRO A 138 9.14 -15.08 -7.19
CA PRO A 138 9.87 -14.02 -7.90
C PRO A 138 9.91 -14.25 -9.41
N GLU A 139 10.19 -13.19 -10.17
CA GLU A 139 10.35 -13.27 -11.64
C GLU A 139 11.46 -14.26 -12.02
N GLU A 140 12.58 -14.18 -11.33
CA GLU A 140 13.69 -15.12 -11.43
C GLU A 140 13.77 -15.92 -10.11
N PRO A 141 13.00 -17.02 -9.97
CA PRO A 141 12.85 -17.69 -8.67
C PRO A 141 14.00 -18.62 -8.29
N VAL A 142 14.97 -18.82 -9.19
CA VAL A 142 16.10 -19.75 -9.01
C VAL A 142 17.40 -18.96 -9.09
N GLY A 143 18.22 -19.01 -8.06
CA GLY A 143 19.45 -18.23 -7.98
C GLY A 143 20.48 -18.81 -7.03
N ASP A 144 21.67 -18.20 -7.04
CA ASP A 144 22.69 -18.45 -6.02
C ASP A 144 22.26 -17.90 -4.66
N ALA A 145 23.07 -18.11 -3.62
CA ALA A 145 22.76 -17.67 -2.26
C ALA A 145 22.54 -16.15 -2.16
N SER A 146 23.31 -15.36 -2.92
CA SER A 146 23.24 -13.90 -2.95
C SER A 146 21.96 -13.40 -3.61
N GLN A 147 21.57 -14.02 -4.75
CA GLN A 147 20.32 -13.72 -5.47
C GLN A 147 19.08 -14.12 -4.66
N CYS A 148 19.11 -15.32 -4.04
CA CYS A 148 18.01 -15.75 -3.15
C CYS A 148 17.84 -14.80 -1.95
N ALA A 149 18.94 -14.29 -1.37
CA ALA A 149 18.87 -13.29 -0.30
C ALA A 149 18.18 -12.00 -0.77
N GLU A 150 18.44 -11.54 -1.98
CA GLU A 150 17.75 -10.38 -2.59
C GLU A 150 16.26 -10.67 -2.81
N MET A 151 15.90 -11.82 -3.38
CA MET A 151 14.50 -12.24 -3.55
C MET A 151 13.72 -12.22 -2.24
N ILE A 152 14.34 -12.72 -1.14
CA ILE A 152 13.74 -12.73 0.19
C ILE A 152 13.55 -11.31 0.71
N HIS A 153 14.51 -10.43 0.47
CA HIS A 153 14.39 -9.01 0.86
C HIS A 153 13.29 -8.29 0.07
N GLU A 154 13.19 -8.54 -1.24
CA GLU A 154 12.12 -7.99 -2.08
C GLU A 154 10.72 -8.49 -1.71
N PHE A 155 10.60 -9.60 -1.02
CA PHE A 155 9.33 -10.09 -0.50
C PHE A 155 8.80 -9.28 0.70
N LEU A 156 9.65 -8.56 1.44
CA LEU A 156 9.24 -7.81 2.63
C LEU A 156 8.08 -6.82 2.41
N PRO A 157 8.10 -5.96 1.37
CA PRO A 157 6.97 -5.06 1.09
C PRO A 157 5.66 -5.81 0.80
N ILE A 158 5.74 -6.91 0.08
CA ILE A 158 4.60 -7.77 -0.27
C ILE A 158 4.03 -8.41 1.01
N ALA A 159 4.90 -9.06 1.79
CA ALA A 159 4.51 -9.70 3.05
C ALA A 159 3.88 -8.70 4.02
N ARG A 160 4.45 -7.48 4.11
CA ARG A 160 3.93 -6.41 4.96
C ARG A 160 2.52 -6.01 4.58
N ALA A 161 2.23 -5.82 3.30
CA ALA A 161 0.90 -5.48 2.83
C ALA A 161 -0.11 -6.61 3.13
N ILE A 162 0.27 -7.88 2.94
CA ILE A 162 -0.62 -9.02 3.22
C ILE A 162 -0.90 -9.17 4.72
N VAL A 163 0.14 -9.12 5.57
CA VAL A 163 -0.04 -9.17 7.04
C VAL A 163 -0.89 -7.98 7.51
N GLY A 164 -0.66 -6.81 6.91
CA GLY A 164 -1.45 -5.61 7.18
C GLY A 164 -2.92 -5.82 6.89
N LEU A 165 -3.26 -6.30 5.70
CA LEU A 165 -4.64 -6.57 5.27
C LEU A 165 -5.36 -7.58 6.19
N GLN A 166 -4.70 -8.67 6.54
CA GLN A 166 -5.27 -9.72 7.42
C GLN A 166 -5.58 -9.22 8.84
N ASN A 167 -5.06 -8.04 9.21
CA ASN A 167 -5.24 -7.44 10.52
C ASN A 167 -5.82 -6.02 10.46
N LEU A 168 -6.43 -5.65 9.33
CA LEU A 168 -6.97 -4.32 9.09
C LEU A 168 -8.44 -4.20 9.53
N LYS A 169 -8.76 -3.08 10.16
CA LYS A 169 -10.11 -2.55 10.28
C LYS A 169 -10.21 -1.20 9.59
N ILE A 170 -11.24 -1.00 8.79
CA ILE A 170 -11.57 0.32 8.24
C ILE A 170 -12.76 0.86 9.03
N ILE A 171 -12.58 2.02 9.67
CA ILE A 171 -13.62 2.71 10.44
C ILE A 171 -14.14 3.87 9.61
N SER A 172 -15.45 3.89 9.36
CA SER A 172 -16.08 4.95 8.57
C SER A 172 -17.10 5.74 9.37
N PHE A 173 -17.23 7.04 9.04
CA PHE A 173 -18.24 7.94 9.59
C PHE A 173 -19.08 8.55 8.46
N GLY A 174 -20.28 8.02 8.29
CA GLY A 174 -21.10 8.54 7.24
C GLY A 174 -22.28 7.63 6.90
N PRO A 175 -23.01 7.85 5.86
CA PRO A 175 -22.66 7.44 4.50
C PRO A 175 -21.90 8.53 3.74
N ARG A 176 -21.39 8.17 2.55
CA ARG A 176 -20.85 9.15 1.59
C ARG A 176 -21.85 10.30 1.33
N PRO A 177 -21.40 11.46 0.87
CA PRO A 177 -22.31 12.51 0.42
C PRO A 177 -23.29 12.01 -0.65
N ASN A 178 -24.55 12.45 -0.62
CA ASN A 178 -25.63 11.85 -1.42
C ASN A 178 -25.32 11.75 -2.92
N ASN A 179 -24.87 12.84 -3.55
CA ASN A 179 -24.60 12.88 -4.99
C ASN A 179 -23.16 12.48 -5.36
N PHE A 180 -22.43 11.85 -4.44
CA PHE A 180 -21.03 11.47 -4.64
C PHE A 180 -20.88 9.95 -4.84
N LEU A 181 -21.47 9.44 -5.94
CA LEU A 181 -21.45 7.99 -6.26
C LEU A 181 -20.06 7.44 -6.52
N ALA A 182 -19.08 8.29 -6.78
CA ALA A 182 -17.67 7.88 -6.92
C ALA A 182 -17.13 7.06 -5.74
N CYS A 183 -17.66 7.30 -4.54
CA CYS A 183 -17.29 6.57 -3.33
C CYS A 183 -18.26 5.45 -2.95
N ASN A 184 -19.19 5.09 -3.85
CA ASN A 184 -20.17 4.03 -3.62
C ASN A 184 -19.72 2.74 -4.30
N ALA A 185 -19.09 1.86 -3.54
CA ALA A 185 -18.68 0.55 -4.02
C ALA A 185 -19.12 -0.54 -3.03
N PRO A 186 -19.51 -1.74 -3.51
CA PRO A 186 -19.89 -2.84 -2.65
C PRO A 186 -18.74 -3.27 -1.73
N ILE A 187 -18.98 -3.26 -0.42
CA ILE A 187 -17.95 -3.65 0.58
C ILE A 187 -17.82 -5.16 0.77
N ARG A 188 -18.70 -5.96 0.18
CA ARG A 188 -18.73 -7.42 0.35
C ARG A 188 -17.35 -8.06 0.04
N ALA A 189 -16.66 -7.58 -1.00
CA ALA A 189 -15.36 -8.11 -1.39
C ALA A 189 -14.24 -7.86 -0.37
N LEU A 190 -14.40 -6.92 0.55
CA LEU A 190 -13.43 -6.65 1.62
C LEU A 190 -13.44 -7.73 2.69
N TYR A 191 -14.61 -8.28 3.00
CA TYR A 191 -14.72 -9.41 3.93
C TYR A 191 -14.06 -10.68 3.38
N ASP A 192 -14.04 -10.85 2.05
CA ASP A 192 -13.30 -11.95 1.41
C ASP A 192 -11.77 -11.80 1.52
N LEU A 193 -11.30 -10.60 1.85
CA LEU A 193 -9.89 -10.27 2.15
C LEU A 193 -9.59 -10.27 3.66
N ASP A 194 -10.55 -10.67 4.49
CA ASP A 194 -10.48 -10.60 5.96
C ASP A 194 -10.32 -9.17 6.51
N VAL A 195 -10.76 -8.16 5.76
CA VAL A 195 -10.79 -6.76 6.20
C VAL A 195 -12.11 -6.48 6.90
N GLU A 196 -12.04 -6.02 8.15
CA GLU A 196 -13.22 -5.62 8.91
C GLU A 196 -13.63 -4.18 8.60
N ILE A 197 -14.95 -3.97 8.48
CA ILE A 197 -15.51 -2.63 8.27
C ILE A 197 -16.42 -2.29 9.45
N GLU A 198 -16.18 -1.11 10.03
CA GLU A 198 -17.04 -0.54 11.06
C GLU A 198 -17.70 0.74 10.51
N GLU A 199 -19.01 0.70 10.33
CA GLU A 199 -19.78 1.83 9.81
C GLU A 199 -20.49 2.55 10.95
N ASN A 200 -20.13 3.82 11.18
CA ASN A 200 -20.68 4.70 12.20
C ASN A 200 -21.40 5.89 11.57
N SER A 201 -22.28 6.53 12.29
CA SER A 201 -22.89 7.78 11.85
C SER A 201 -22.03 9.00 12.20
N GLU A 202 -22.26 10.13 11.50
CA GLU A 202 -21.66 11.41 11.89
C GLU A 202 -22.18 11.91 13.26
N LEU A 203 -23.34 11.41 13.73
CA LEU A 203 -23.86 11.75 15.04
C LEU A 203 -23.03 11.09 16.15
N ASP A 204 -22.59 9.85 15.96
CA ASP A 204 -21.69 9.17 16.89
C ASP A 204 -20.36 9.93 17.01
N LEU A 205 -19.82 10.38 15.88
CA LEU A 205 -18.61 11.19 15.83
C LEU A 205 -18.81 12.55 16.52
N LEU A 206 -19.96 13.20 16.32
CA LEU A 206 -20.26 14.49 16.94
C LEU A 206 -20.39 14.35 18.47
N GLU A 207 -21.07 13.31 18.94
CA GLU A 207 -21.18 13.02 20.39
C GLU A 207 -19.79 12.79 21.01
N ALA A 208 -18.97 11.96 20.35
CA ALA A 208 -17.59 11.72 20.81
C ALA A 208 -16.76 13.01 20.81
N PHE A 209 -16.87 13.85 19.78
CA PHE A 209 -16.19 15.14 19.73
C PHE A 209 -16.60 16.05 20.88
N GLN A 210 -17.90 16.12 21.18
CA GLN A 210 -18.41 16.94 22.31
C GLN A 210 -17.88 16.44 23.65
N LYS A 211 -17.72 15.13 23.84
CA LYS A 211 -17.11 14.58 25.07
C LYS A 211 -15.66 14.99 25.28
N HIS A 212 -14.93 15.30 24.22
CA HIS A 212 -13.54 15.77 24.28
C HIS A 212 -13.40 17.30 24.43
N ALA A 213 -14.50 18.06 24.64
CA ALA A 213 -14.45 19.53 24.65
C ALA A 213 -13.51 20.15 25.70
N ASN A 214 -13.24 19.46 26.80
CA ASN A 214 -12.34 19.90 27.85
C ASN A 214 -11.22 18.89 28.15
N ASP A 215 -10.79 18.16 27.13
CA ASP A 215 -9.72 17.16 27.27
C ASP A 215 -8.40 17.88 27.59
N PRO A 216 -7.71 17.51 28.67
CA PRO A 216 -6.48 18.20 29.12
C PRO A 216 -5.33 18.03 28.11
N ARG A 217 -5.40 17.08 27.16
CA ARG A 217 -4.38 16.87 26.12
C ARG A 217 -4.46 17.87 24.97
N ILE A 218 -5.55 18.65 24.85
CA ILE A 218 -5.77 19.59 23.74
C ILE A 218 -4.60 20.56 23.59
N ASP A 219 -4.14 21.17 24.68
CA ASP A 219 -3.06 22.17 24.66
C ASP A 219 -1.74 21.60 24.11
N ASP A 220 -1.43 20.35 24.40
CA ASP A 220 -0.20 19.71 23.91
C ASP A 220 -0.32 19.36 22.43
N VAL A 221 -1.50 18.90 21.96
CA VAL A 221 -1.75 18.66 20.53
C VAL A 221 -1.72 19.98 19.75
N VAL A 222 -2.26 21.07 20.30
CA VAL A 222 -2.18 22.43 19.69
C VAL A 222 -0.73 22.87 19.52
N LYS A 223 0.13 22.67 20.51
CA LYS A 223 1.56 23.00 20.42
C LYS A 223 2.25 22.19 19.32
N ASP A 224 1.94 20.89 19.24
CA ASP A 224 2.49 19.99 18.22
C ASP A 224 2.01 20.37 16.81
N MET A 225 0.72 20.67 16.62
CA MET A 225 0.17 21.20 15.37
C MET A 225 0.81 22.53 14.95
N ALA A 226 0.97 23.44 15.91
CA ALA A 226 1.59 24.74 15.64
C ALA A 226 3.06 24.60 15.23
N ALA A 227 3.80 23.68 15.84
CA ALA A 227 5.18 23.37 15.49
C ALA A 227 5.29 22.74 14.08
N GLU A 228 4.39 21.80 13.75
CA GLU A 228 4.33 21.16 12.42
C GLU A 228 4.06 22.18 11.32
N LEU A 229 3.08 23.04 11.51
CA LEU A 229 2.71 24.06 10.53
C LEU A 229 3.73 25.21 10.41
N GLY A 230 4.42 25.55 11.50
CA GLY A 230 5.40 26.62 11.53
C GLY A 230 4.84 27.93 10.94
N HIS A 231 5.50 28.45 9.92
CA HIS A 231 5.06 29.67 9.22
C HIS A 231 3.73 29.50 8.43
N GLY A 232 3.33 28.26 8.15
CA GLY A 232 2.05 27.94 7.52
C GLY A 232 0.85 28.01 8.45
N ASN A 233 1.05 28.22 9.78
CA ASN A 233 -0.03 28.39 10.75
C ASN A 233 -0.70 29.76 10.61
N LYS A 234 -1.54 29.92 9.58
CA LYS A 234 -2.20 31.22 9.28
C LYS A 234 -3.50 31.42 10.03
N ILE A 235 -4.08 30.38 10.62
CA ILE A 235 -5.39 30.40 11.31
C ILE A 235 -5.25 29.71 12.69
N PRO A 236 -4.39 30.19 13.61
CA PRO A 236 -4.11 29.51 14.87
C PRO A 236 -5.34 29.34 15.78
N GLN A 237 -6.36 30.17 15.61
CA GLN A 237 -7.59 30.12 16.41
C GLN A 237 -8.43 28.87 16.16
N VAL A 238 -8.22 28.12 15.06
CA VAL A 238 -8.94 26.87 14.78
C VAL A 238 -8.25 25.66 15.41
N LEU A 239 -6.97 25.75 15.76
CA LEU A 239 -6.18 24.61 16.27
C LEU A 239 -6.78 23.91 17.49
N PRO A 240 -7.37 24.60 18.50
CA PRO A 240 -7.98 23.88 19.63
C PRO A 240 -9.10 22.91 19.20
N LYS A 241 -9.95 23.30 18.23
CA LYS A 241 -11.00 22.42 17.70
C LYS A 241 -10.43 21.27 16.89
N LEU A 242 -9.40 21.53 16.11
CA LEU A 242 -8.70 20.49 15.32
C LEU A 242 -7.99 19.50 16.25
N ALA A 243 -7.37 19.97 17.34
CA ALA A 243 -6.74 19.12 18.35
C ALA A 243 -7.78 18.25 19.08
N GLN A 244 -8.92 18.83 19.47
CA GLN A 244 -10.05 18.10 20.02
C GLN A 244 -10.52 16.99 19.05
N TYR A 245 -10.59 17.29 17.76
CA TYR A 245 -11.00 16.33 16.74
C TYR A 245 -9.96 15.22 16.52
N GLU A 246 -8.67 15.54 16.51
CA GLU A 246 -7.60 14.52 16.45
C GLU A 246 -7.67 13.55 17.62
N LEU A 247 -7.83 14.08 18.85
CA LEU A 247 -8.01 13.26 20.05
C LEU A 247 -9.26 12.38 19.95
N THR A 248 -10.35 12.92 19.43
CA THR A 248 -11.58 12.16 19.21
C THR A 248 -11.36 10.97 18.30
N LEU A 249 -10.68 11.18 17.16
CA LEU A 249 -10.40 10.10 16.20
C LEU A 249 -9.42 9.07 16.76
N THR A 250 -8.37 9.51 17.44
CA THR A 250 -7.36 8.59 17.98
C THR A 250 -7.90 7.74 19.14
N ASP A 251 -8.70 8.33 20.03
CA ASP A 251 -9.35 7.59 21.10
C ASP A 251 -10.44 6.65 20.56
N TRP A 252 -11.16 7.07 19.51
CA TRP A 252 -12.11 6.18 18.80
C TRP A 252 -11.40 4.95 18.24
N ILE A 253 -10.28 5.13 17.56
CA ILE A 253 -9.47 4.02 17.02
C ILE A 253 -9.11 3.04 18.14
N GLU A 254 -8.56 3.53 19.25
CA GLU A 254 -8.14 2.66 20.36
C GLU A 254 -9.32 1.89 21.00
N ALA A 255 -10.47 2.53 21.10
CA ALA A 255 -11.67 1.91 21.66
C ALA A 255 -12.32 0.88 20.72
N HIS A 256 -12.19 1.07 19.40
CA HIS A 256 -12.98 0.34 18.41
C HIS A 256 -12.17 -0.60 17.49
N LYS A 257 -10.84 -0.54 17.49
CA LYS A 257 -10.01 -1.44 16.67
C LYS A 257 -10.25 -2.93 16.98
N GLY A 258 -10.73 -3.26 18.19
CA GLY A 258 -11.03 -4.63 18.62
C GLY A 258 -9.79 -5.52 18.63
N SER A 259 -9.89 -6.69 18.01
CA SER A 259 -8.76 -7.63 17.86
C SER A 259 -7.83 -7.29 16.70
N ARG A 260 -8.20 -6.32 15.84
CA ARG A 260 -7.36 -5.90 14.71
C ARG A 260 -6.21 -5.03 15.21
N GLN A 261 -5.07 -5.12 14.54
CA GLN A 261 -3.87 -4.38 14.93
C GLN A 261 -3.73 -3.06 14.19
N PHE A 262 -4.30 -2.96 12.99
CA PHE A 262 -4.13 -1.84 12.08
C PHE A 262 -5.47 -1.23 11.70
N VAL A 263 -5.46 0.07 11.43
CA VAL A 263 -6.68 0.83 11.14
C VAL A 263 -6.46 1.78 9.97
N ALA A 264 -7.46 1.89 9.11
CA ALA A 264 -7.65 3.02 8.21
C ALA A 264 -9.02 3.64 8.48
N MET A 265 -9.22 4.89 8.08
CA MET A 265 -10.48 5.60 8.30
C MET A 265 -11.04 6.15 7.00
N ALA A 266 -12.34 6.33 6.97
CA ALA A 266 -13.04 7.02 5.90
C ALA A 266 -14.10 7.96 6.49
N ASN A 267 -13.94 9.26 6.29
CA ASN A 267 -14.86 10.27 6.79
C ASN A 267 -15.21 11.28 5.70
N LYS A 268 -16.06 12.26 5.99
CA LYS A 268 -16.40 13.33 5.04
C LYS A 268 -16.38 14.69 5.72
N CYS A 269 -16.16 15.74 4.92
CA CYS A 269 -16.13 17.13 5.37
C CYS A 269 -17.41 17.93 5.00
N TRP A 270 -18.35 17.30 4.28
CA TRP A 270 -19.59 17.94 3.79
C TRP A 270 -20.72 16.92 3.63
N PRO A 271 -22.02 17.29 3.55
CA PRO A 271 -22.49 18.67 3.47
C PRO A 271 -22.73 19.35 4.82
N ALA A 272 -22.83 18.62 5.94
CA ALA A 272 -23.20 19.18 7.23
C ALA A 272 -22.04 19.31 8.22
N PHE A 273 -20.93 18.64 7.99
CA PHE A 273 -19.81 18.55 8.95
C PHE A 273 -19.36 19.94 9.40
N GLN A 274 -19.02 20.83 8.47
CA GLN A 274 -18.44 22.13 8.78
C GLN A 274 -19.38 23.04 9.58
N THR A 275 -20.68 22.93 9.39
CA THR A 275 -21.66 23.71 10.16
C THR A 275 -21.87 23.15 11.56
N MET A 276 -21.76 21.83 11.71
CA MET A 276 -21.97 21.15 12.99
C MET A 276 -20.72 21.18 13.89
N PHE A 277 -19.53 21.03 13.32
CA PHE A 277 -18.27 21.04 14.05
C PHE A 277 -17.63 22.45 14.10
N GLY A 278 -17.95 23.31 13.14
CA GLY A 278 -17.44 24.68 13.04
C GLY A 278 -16.03 24.79 12.45
N PHE A 279 -15.60 23.79 11.70
CA PHE A 279 -14.33 23.71 10.94
C PHE A 279 -14.42 22.63 9.87
N VAL A 280 -13.40 22.47 9.02
CA VAL A 280 -13.23 21.31 8.12
C VAL A 280 -12.12 20.39 8.62
N PRO A 281 -12.27 19.04 8.50
CA PRO A 281 -11.35 18.07 9.09
C PRO A 281 -10.06 17.85 8.30
N CYS A 282 -9.89 18.52 7.15
CA CYS A 282 -8.86 18.20 6.16
C CYS A 282 -7.44 18.12 6.75
N TYR A 283 -7.03 19.11 7.59
CA TYR A 283 -5.71 19.09 8.22
C TYR A 283 -5.52 17.90 9.16
N VAL A 284 -6.52 17.56 9.96
CA VAL A 284 -6.42 16.42 10.87
C VAL A 284 -6.31 15.11 10.09
N ASN A 285 -7.13 14.94 9.06
CA ASN A 285 -7.06 13.77 8.17
C ASN A 285 -5.67 13.66 7.51
N SER A 286 -5.20 14.77 6.94
CA SER A 286 -3.87 14.91 6.31
C SER A 286 -2.74 14.53 7.28
N ARG A 287 -2.82 15.00 8.51
CA ARG A 287 -1.85 14.77 9.57
C ARG A 287 -1.84 13.32 10.05
N LEU A 288 -3.00 12.68 10.20
CA LEU A 288 -3.10 11.26 10.54
C LEU A 288 -2.55 10.39 9.40
N THR A 289 -2.89 10.71 8.16
CA THR A 289 -2.34 10.02 6.98
C THR A 289 -0.81 10.15 6.91
N ALA A 290 -0.26 11.32 7.19
CA ALA A 290 1.19 11.54 7.26
C ALA A 290 1.88 10.71 8.36
N ARG A 291 1.12 10.32 9.40
CA ARG A 291 1.57 9.48 10.51
C ARG A 291 1.26 7.99 10.32
N GLY A 292 0.88 7.59 9.11
CA GLY A 292 0.63 6.19 8.73
C GLY A 292 -0.77 5.67 9.08
N ILE A 293 -1.72 6.56 9.44
CA ILE A 293 -3.13 6.22 9.62
C ILE A 293 -3.92 6.85 8.47
N PRO A 294 -4.16 6.14 7.36
CA PRO A 294 -4.92 6.69 6.24
C PRO A 294 -6.31 7.14 6.64
N VAL A 295 -6.71 8.33 6.18
CA VAL A 295 -8.05 8.88 6.37
C VAL A 295 -8.59 9.37 5.03
N ALA A 296 -9.30 8.51 4.32
CA ALA A 296 -9.89 8.84 3.02
C ALA A 296 -11.10 9.78 3.17
N CYS A 297 -11.18 10.77 2.29
CA CYS A 297 -12.31 11.70 2.25
C CYS A 297 -13.54 11.10 1.56
N GLU A 298 -14.69 11.75 1.73
CA GLU A 298 -16.01 11.38 1.15
C GLU A 298 -16.47 9.95 1.48
N VAL A 299 -15.95 9.37 2.59
CA VAL A 299 -16.22 7.99 3.01
C VAL A 299 -15.81 6.98 1.92
N ASP A 300 -14.69 7.24 1.27
CA ASP A 300 -14.12 6.33 0.27
C ASP A 300 -13.39 5.15 0.92
N ILE A 301 -14.15 4.10 1.24
CA ILE A 301 -13.62 2.89 1.90
C ILE A 301 -12.53 2.21 1.04
N TYR A 302 -12.68 2.18 -0.29
CA TYR A 302 -11.67 1.63 -1.19
C TYR A 302 -10.47 2.56 -1.38
N GLY A 303 -10.69 3.87 -1.21
CA GLY A 303 -9.60 4.84 -1.09
C GLY A 303 -8.76 4.57 0.15
N ALA A 304 -9.39 4.43 1.32
CA ALA A 304 -8.71 4.10 2.57
C ALA A 304 -7.94 2.77 2.50
N LEU A 305 -8.54 1.74 1.87
CA LEU A 305 -7.87 0.46 1.61
C LEU A 305 -6.65 0.63 0.70
N SER A 306 -6.79 1.38 -0.38
CA SER A 306 -5.69 1.64 -1.32
C SER A 306 -4.54 2.37 -0.63
N GLU A 307 -4.83 3.45 0.11
CA GLU A 307 -3.82 4.17 0.89
C GLU A 307 -3.13 3.25 1.90
N TYR A 308 -3.87 2.37 2.59
CA TYR A 308 -3.29 1.47 3.58
C TYR A 308 -2.34 0.42 2.96
N ILE A 309 -2.74 -0.19 1.85
CA ILE A 309 -1.88 -1.14 1.11
C ILE A 309 -0.56 -0.46 0.71
N GLY A 310 -0.65 0.73 0.13
CA GLY A 310 0.55 1.47 -0.28
C GLY A 310 1.42 1.91 0.89
N THR A 311 0.81 2.29 2.03
CA THR A 311 1.55 2.64 3.26
C THR A 311 2.33 1.42 3.77
N CYS A 312 1.75 0.22 3.72
CA CYS A 312 2.46 -1.02 4.06
C CYS A 312 3.61 -1.32 3.09
N ILE A 313 3.41 -1.10 1.78
CA ILE A 313 4.44 -1.34 0.76
C ILE A 313 5.60 -0.37 0.93
N SER A 314 5.31 0.92 0.93
CA SER A 314 6.32 1.98 0.90
C SER A 314 6.92 2.32 2.27
N GLN A 315 6.24 1.98 3.36
CA GLN A 315 6.53 2.48 4.72
C GLN A 315 6.58 4.02 4.80
N ASP A 316 5.82 4.68 3.93
CA ASP A 316 5.73 6.12 3.82
C ASP A 316 4.27 6.55 3.67
N ALA A 317 3.98 7.82 3.86
CA ALA A 317 2.65 8.35 3.68
C ALA A 317 2.18 8.20 2.23
N VAL A 318 1.01 7.61 2.08
CA VAL A 318 0.27 7.50 0.81
C VAL A 318 -0.95 8.41 0.91
N THR A 319 -1.30 9.07 -0.17
CA THR A 319 -2.38 10.04 -0.15
C THR A 319 -3.43 9.77 -1.22
N LEU A 320 -4.69 10.05 -0.89
CA LEU A 320 -5.79 10.05 -1.83
C LEU A 320 -5.82 11.38 -2.60
N LEU A 321 -5.94 11.32 -3.91
CA LEU A 321 -6.07 12.48 -4.80
C LEU A 321 -7.14 12.26 -5.85
N ASP A 322 -7.62 13.36 -6.41
CA ASP A 322 -8.44 13.37 -7.62
C ASP A 322 -7.54 13.42 -8.86
N ILE A 323 -7.80 12.58 -9.85
CA ILE A 323 -7.39 12.87 -11.23
C ILE A 323 -8.31 13.99 -11.69
N ASN A 324 -7.88 15.25 -11.49
CA ASN A 324 -8.80 16.36 -11.37
C ASN A 324 -9.01 17.13 -12.68
N ASN A 325 -7.96 17.74 -13.20
CA ASN A 325 -8.06 18.63 -14.36
C ASN A 325 -6.96 18.37 -15.38
N THR A 326 -7.18 18.84 -16.60
CA THR A 326 -6.09 19.08 -17.55
C THR A 326 -5.19 20.21 -17.04
N VAL A 327 -3.92 20.16 -17.41
CA VAL A 327 -2.99 21.27 -17.15
C VAL A 327 -3.33 22.44 -18.10
N PRO A 328 -3.49 23.69 -17.61
CA PRO A 328 -3.71 24.85 -18.48
C PRO A 328 -2.66 25.02 -19.56
N ASN A 329 -3.06 25.44 -20.77
CA ASN A 329 -2.15 25.54 -21.92
C ASN A 329 -0.98 26.51 -21.69
N ASP A 330 -1.22 27.65 -21.06
CA ASP A 330 -0.20 28.62 -20.72
C ASP A 330 0.85 28.02 -19.76
N MET A 331 0.42 27.29 -18.75
CA MET A 331 1.30 26.60 -17.82
C MET A 331 2.11 25.51 -18.53
N TYR A 332 1.51 24.74 -19.44
CA TYR A 332 2.21 23.74 -20.24
C TYR A 332 3.28 24.40 -21.13
N GLU A 333 2.92 25.41 -21.91
CA GLU A 333 3.83 26.10 -22.85
C GLU A 333 5.01 26.77 -22.12
N GLU A 334 4.77 27.42 -20.98
CA GLU A 334 5.81 28.14 -20.22
C GLU A 334 6.73 27.21 -19.42
N SER A 335 6.16 26.17 -18.83
CA SER A 335 6.85 25.45 -17.74
C SER A 335 7.18 24.00 -18.05
N ILE A 336 6.55 23.34 -19.03
CA ILE A 336 6.68 21.89 -19.25
C ILE A 336 7.17 21.55 -20.65
N LYS A 337 6.61 22.18 -21.68
CA LYS A 337 6.87 21.85 -23.09
C LYS A 337 8.37 21.78 -23.40
N GLY A 338 8.81 20.65 -23.95
CA GLY A 338 10.19 20.43 -24.38
C GLY A 338 11.21 20.26 -23.25
N LYS A 339 10.79 20.29 -21.98
CA LYS A 339 11.68 20.02 -20.84
C LYS A 339 11.68 18.55 -20.52
N LYS A 340 12.84 18.03 -20.11
CA LYS A 340 12.99 16.70 -19.55
C LYS A 340 12.90 16.77 -18.02
N PHE A 341 12.11 15.88 -17.45
CA PHE A 341 11.97 15.69 -16.01
C PHE A 341 12.64 14.40 -15.56
N ALA A 342 12.39 13.94 -14.34
CA ALA A 342 13.09 12.77 -13.81
C ALA A 342 12.81 11.50 -14.62
N CYS A 343 11.55 11.27 -15.02
CA CYS A 343 11.20 10.09 -15.82
C CYS A 343 11.33 10.37 -17.33
N ASP A 344 10.71 11.45 -17.82
CA ASP A 344 10.60 11.66 -19.27
C ASP A 344 10.34 13.14 -19.64
N THR A 345 10.08 13.37 -20.92
CA THR A 345 9.44 14.56 -21.47
C THR A 345 7.97 14.26 -21.69
N TYR A 346 7.10 15.23 -21.49
CA TYR A 346 5.65 15.03 -21.57
C TYR A 346 4.98 15.95 -22.59
N THR A 347 4.01 15.43 -23.31
CA THR A 347 3.05 16.21 -24.08
C THR A 347 1.92 16.69 -23.18
N ASP A 348 1.12 17.63 -23.68
CA ASP A 348 -0.10 18.11 -22.99
C ASP A 348 -1.13 17.01 -22.70
N LYS A 349 -1.05 15.88 -23.40
CA LYS A 349 -1.92 14.70 -23.25
C LYS A 349 -1.40 13.65 -22.26
N GLU A 350 -0.21 13.86 -21.73
CA GLU A 350 0.47 12.93 -20.80
C GLU A 350 0.56 13.51 -19.38
N ILE A 351 -0.05 14.66 -19.16
CA ILE A 351 -0.06 15.36 -17.87
C ILE A 351 -1.48 15.67 -17.40
N PHE A 352 -1.66 15.70 -16.08
CA PHE A 352 -2.92 16.12 -15.44
C PHE A 352 -2.66 16.80 -14.10
N MET A 353 -3.63 17.56 -13.61
CA MET A 353 -3.60 18.11 -12.26
C MET A 353 -4.14 17.04 -11.30
N GLY A 354 -3.28 16.56 -10.39
CA GLY A 354 -3.70 15.79 -9.22
C GLY A 354 -4.05 16.76 -8.09
N PHE A 355 -5.21 16.61 -7.48
CA PHE A 355 -5.75 17.58 -6.53
C PHE A 355 -6.47 16.91 -5.37
N HIS A 356 -6.33 17.49 -4.19
CA HIS A 356 -7.32 17.31 -3.12
C HIS A 356 -7.49 18.65 -2.37
N CYS A 357 -8.67 18.91 -1.88
CA CYS A 357 -8.94 20.20 -1.23
C CYS A 357 -8.28 20.36 0.17
N GLY A 358 -7.28 19.57 0.50
CA GLY A 358 -6.48 19.68 1.72
C GLY A 358 -6.33 18.40 2.55
N ASN A 359 -6.76 17.26 2.00
CA ASN A 359 -6.63 15.94 2.67
C ASN A 359 -5.33 15.20 2.29
N THR A 360 -4.50 15.76 1.43
CA THR A 360 -3.18 15.23 1.09
C THR A 360 -2.30 15.17 2.34
N ALA A 361 -1.60 14.06 2.57
CA ALA A 361 -0.72 13.91 3.72
C ALA A 361 0.21 15.11 3.89
N SER A 362 0.25 15.72 5.09
CA SER A 362 0.99 16.96 5.35
C SER A 362 2.48 16.85 5.02
N SER A 363 3.06 15.67 5.20
CA SER A 363 4.46 15.36 4.84
C SER A 363 4.73 15.32 3.32
N LYS A 364 3.67 15.35 2.50
CA LYS A 364 3.74 15.30 1.03
C LYS A 364 3.34 16.61 0.36
N VAL A 365 3.25 17.69 1.11
CA VAL A 365 2.90 19.02 0.64
C VAL A 365 4.04 20.00 0.94
N CYS A 366 4.57 20.63 -0.12
CA CYS A 366 5.57 21.70 0.00
C CYS A 366 4.92 23.01 0.42
N ASN A 367 5.61 23.78 1.25
CA ASN A 367 5.13 25.10 1.69
C ASN A 367 3.69 25.08 2.22
N CYS A 368 3.38 24.05 2.98
CA CYS A 368 2.06 23.78 3.50
C CYS A 368 1.51 24.94 4.33
N GLN A 369 0.32 25.42 4.01
CA GLN A 369 -0.33 26.50 4.74
C GLN A 369 -1.76 26.10 5.12
N MET A 370 -2.14 26.41 6.37
CA MET A 370 -3.52 26.27 6.82
C MET A 370 -4.36 27.41 6.24
N CYS A 371 -5.44 27.04 5.58
CA CYS A 371 -6.35 27.95 4.93
C CYS A 371 -7.81 27.60 5.22
N PHE A 372 -8.73 28.38 4.64
CA PHE A 372 -10.13 28.04 4.57
C PHE A 372 -10.43 27.28 3.29
N GLN A 373 -11.38 26.39 3.31
CA GLN A 373 -11.77 25.56 2.13
C GLN A 373 -12.58 26.41 1.13
N ARG A 374 -11.93 26.78 0.03
CA ARG A 374 -12.42 27.79 -0.92
C ARG A 374 -13.67 27.36 -1.67
N ILE A 375 -13.86 26.06 -1.92
CA ILE A 375 -15.05 25.56 -2.62
C ILE A 375 -16.28 25.71 -1.73
N MET A 376 -16.18 25.36 -0.45
CA MET A 376 -17.27 25.46 0.53
C MET A 376 -17.58 26.92 0.91
N ALA A 377 -16.57 27.76 1.00
CA ALA A 377 -16.71 29.18 1.32
C ALA A 377 -17.49 30.00 0.27
N ARG A 378 -17.81 29.38 -0.88
CA ARG A 378 -18.74 30.00 -1.85
C ARG A 378 -20.18 30.03 -1.35
N ALA A 379 -20.56 29.11 -0.47
CA ALA A 379 -21.93 28.96 0.03
C ALA A 379 -22.06 29.05 1.56
N LEU A 380 -20.96 29.05 2.29
CA LEU A 380 -20.91 29.02 3.76
C LEU A 380 -20.03 30.15 4.31
N PRO A 381 -20.25 30.57 5.57
CA PRO A 381 -19.33 31.47 6.26
C PRO A 381 -17.89 30.91 6.28
N VAL A 382 -16.91 31.78 6.02
CA VAL A 382 -15.49 31.38 5.95
C VAL A 382 -15.03 30.71 7.26
N GLU A 383 -15.52 31.19 8.39
CA GLU A 383 -15.12 30.74 9.72
C GLU A 383 -15.35 29.24 9.94
N VAL A 384 -16.44 28.66 9.40
CA VAL A 384 -16.74 27.23 9.51
C VAL A 384 -16.03 26.39 8.45
N THR A 385 -15.31 27.03 7.53
CA THR A 385 -14.54 26.35 6.48
C THR A 385 -13.04 26.35 6.72
N ASN A 386 -12.58 26.86 7.87
CA ASN A 386 -11.19 26.84 8.31
C ASN A 386 -10.72 25.40 8.63
N GLY A 387 -9.45 25.10 8.39
CA GLY A 387 -8.84 23.82 8.75
C GLY A 387 -8.43 22.95 7.55
N THR A 388 -8.38 23.53 6.34
CA THR A 388 -7.78 22.86 5.17
C THR A 388 -6.31 23.23 5.00
N LEU A 389 -5.59 22.45 4.16
CA LEU A 389 -4.20 22.72 3.80
C LEU A 389 -4.08 23.10 2.32
N GLU A 390 -3.25 24.07 2.03
CA GLU A 390 -2.87 24.45 0.66
C GLU A 390 -1.36 24.33 0.49
N GLY A 391 -0.93 23.90 -0.71
CA GLY A 391 0.46 23.80 -1.11
C GLY A 391 0.65 22.88 -2.30
N ASP A 392 1.83 22.96 -2.92
CA ASP A 392 2.19 22.06 -4.01
C ASP A 392 2.55 20.66 -3.49
N ILE A 393 2.08 19.61 -4.17
CA ILE A 393 2.45 18.22 -3.87
C ILE A 393 3.96 18.05 -4.10
N LEU A 394 4.61 17.31 -3.22
CA LEU A 394 6.05 17.06 -3.25
C LEU A 394 6.47 16.44 -4.60
N PRO A 395 7.36 17.08 -5.36
CA PRO A 395 7.84 16.56 -6.63
C PRO A 395 8.66 15.27 -6.46
N GLY A 396 8.60 14.40 -7.46
CA GLY A 396 9.39 13.16 -7.51
C GLY A 396 8.62 12.02 -8.17
N LEU A 397 9.23 10.84 -8.17
CA LEU A 397 8.62 9.63 -8.71
C LEU A 397 7.32 9.30 -8.00
N ALA A 398 6.33 8.83 -8.74
CA ALA A 398 5.00 8.51 -8.20
C ALA A 398 4.41 7.25 -8.84
N THR A 399 3.71 6.47 -8.02
CA THR A 399 2.84 5.38 -8.44
C THR A 399 1.41 5.77 -8.12
N VAL A 400 0.61 5.97 -9.15
CA VAL A 400 -0.82 6.31 -9.08
C VAL A 400 -1.63 5.04 -9.28
N TYR A 401 -2.55 4.74 -8.37
CA TYR A 401 -3.28 3.47 -8.42
C TYR A 401 -4.63 3.54 -7.71
N ARG A 402 -5.45 2.57 -7.98
CA ARG A 402 -6.69 2.33 -7.23
C ARG A 402 -7.06 0.86 -7.23
N LEU A 403 -7.46 0.38 -6.07
CA LEU A 403 -8.21 -0.86 -5.91
C LEU A 403 -9.69 -0.51 -5.72
N GLN A 404 -10.59 -1.24 -6.38
CA GLN A 404 -12.01 -1.01 -6.31
C GLN A 404 -12.82 -2.30 -6.49
N SER A 405 -14.01 -2.35 -5.92
CA SER A 405 -15.02 -3.34 -6.23
C SER A 405 -15.90 -2.88 -7.40
N THR A 406 -16.24 -3.81 -8.26
CA THR A 406 -17.26 -3.63 -9.30
C THR A 406 -18.69 -3.78 -8.75
N ALA A 407 -19.68 -3.46 -9.54
CA ALA A 407 -21.10 -3.61 -9.15
C ALA A 407 -21.49 -5.07 -8.84
N ASP A 408 -20.81 -6.05 -9.46
CA ASP A 408 -20.96 -7.49 -9.21
C ASP A 408 -20.01 -8.04 -8.14
N THR A 409 -19.47 -7.16 -7.30
CA THR A 409 -18.61 -7.46 -6.14
C THR A 409 -17.25 -8.09 -6.45
N LYS A 410 -16.76 -7.98 -7.67
CA LYS A 410 -15.41 -8.39 -8.03
C LYS A 410 -14.41 -7.27 -7.78
N LEU A 411 -13.21 -7.63 -7.41
CA LEU A 411 -12.12 -6.67 -7.28
C LEU A 411 -11.44 -6.44 -8.62
N ARG A 412 -11.08 -5.19 -8.88
CA ARG A 412 -10.20 -4.78 -9.97
C ARG A 412 -9.29 -3.65 -9.51
N ALA A 413 -8.20 -3.45 -10.22
CA ALA A 413 -7.25 -2.40 -9.90
C ALA A 413 -6.60 -1.82 -11.15
N TYR A 414 -6.06 -0.60 -11.02
CA TYR A 414 -5.09 -0.08 -11.96
C TYR A 414 -3.85 0.43 -11.24
N ILE A 415 -2.74 0.43 -11.95
CA ILE A 415 -1.45 0.96 -11.51
C ILE A 415 -0.85 1.77 -12.64
N ALA A 416 -0.42 3.00 -12.40
CA ALA A 416 0.29 3.82 -13.38
C ALA A 416 1.50 4.48 -12.71
N GLN A 417 2.64 4.45 -13.38
CA GLN A 417 3.88 5.03 -12.85
C GLN A 417 4.33 6.24 -13.68
N GLY A 418 4.77 7.25 -12.99
CA GLY A 418 5.28 8.48 -13.54
C GLY A 418 5.93 9.33 -12.47
N GLU A 419 5.68 10.62 -12.50
CA GLU A 419 6.25 11.57 -11.54
C GLU A 419 5.32 12.73 -11.26
N VAL A 420 5.51 13.38 -10.11
CA VAL A 420 5.02 14.72 -9.81
C VAL A 420 6.05 15.70 -10.35
N ILE A 421 5.66 16.53 -11.30
CA ILE A 421 6.55 17.48 -12.00
C ILE A 421 6.83 18.68 -11.09
N PRO A 422 8.09 19.15 -10.96
CA PRO A 422 8.48 20.28 -10.10
C PRO A 422 8.10 21.63 -10.70
N VAL A 423 6.81 21.88 -10.88
CA VAL A 423 6.23 23.14 -11.40
C VAL A 423 5.22 23.66 -10.39
N ALA A 424 5.40 24.92 -9.96
CA ALA A 424 4.48 25.57 -9.05
C ALA A 424 3.08 25.75 -9.70
N THR A 425 2.06 25.27 -9.02
CA THR A 425 0.71 25.24 -9.60
C THR A 425 -0.04 26.57 -9.52
N ARG A 426 0.36 27.47 -8.59
CA ARG A 426 -0.28 28.77 -8.35
C ARG A 426 -1.79 28.67 -8.11
N SER A 427 -2.23 27.55 -7.51
CA SER A 427 -3.64 27.26 -7.25
C SER A 427 -3.90 27.13 -5.74
N PHE A 428 -5.07 26.62 -5.37
CA PHE A 428 -5.46 26.34 -3.99
C PHE A 428 -5.62 24.82 -3.78
N GLY A 429 -5.74 24.42 -2.53
CA GLY A 429 -5.75 23.02 -2.13
C GLY A 429 -4.35 22.40 -2.15
N SER A 430 -4.28 21.12 -1.98
CA SER A 430 -3.04 20.36 -2.20
C SER A 430 -3.06 19.85 -3.64
N ILE A 431 -2.17 20.38 -4.47
CA ILE A 431 -2.26 20.21 -5.92
C ILE A 431 -0.87 20.01 -6.53
N GLY A 432 -0.76 19.20 -7.58
CA GLY A 432 0.48 18.97 -8.32
C GLY A 432 0.20 18.58 -9.77
N ILE A 433 1.22 18.70 -10.62
CA ILE A 433 1.16 18.23 -12.00
C ILE A 433 1.78 16.84 -12.05
N PHE A 434 1.01 15.87 -12.50
CA PHE A 434 1.45 14.49 -12.69
C PHE A 434 1.78 14.25 -14.15
N GLY A 435 2.96 13.69 -14.43
CA GLY A 435 3.38 13.25 -15.74
C GLY A 435 3.39 11.73 -15.81
N ILE A 436 2.56 11.15 -16.71
CA ILE A 436 2.48 9.72 -16.95
C ILE A 436 2.43 9.49 -18.46
N LYS A 437 3.36 8.72 -19.00
CA LYS A 437 3.38 8.40 -20.45
C LYS A 437 2.09 7.71 -20.88
N ASN A 438 1.64 7.99 -22.09
CA ASN A 438 0.40 7.44 -22.66
C ASN A 438 -0.87 7.73 -21.84
N MET A 439 -0.87 8.73 -20.96
CA MET A 439 -1.97 9.00 -20.04
C MET A 439 -3.31 9.17 -20.75
N SER A 440 -3.39 9.82 -21.91
CA SER A 440 -4.65 10.02 -22.62
C SER A 440 -5.29 8.70 -23.07
N ARG A 441 -4.47 7.72 -23.49
CA ARG A 441 -4.95 6.37 -23.84
C ARG A 441 -5.36 5.60 -22.60
N PHE A 442 -4.56 5.66 -21.54
CA PHE A 442 -4.87 5.04 -20.26
C PHE A 442 -6.15 5.61 -19.66
N TYR A 443 -6.32 6.94 -19.68
CA TYR A 443 -7.53 7.63 -19.24
C TYR A 443 -8.77 7.13 -20.02
N ARG A 444 -8.68 7.07 -21.36
CA ARG A 444 -9.82 6.67 -22.18
C ARG A 444 -10.15 5.18 -22.10
N HIS A 445 -9.13 4.32 -22.22
CA HIS A 445 -9.34 2.88 -22.40
C HIS A 445 -9.33 2.08 -21.10
N VAL A 446 -8.78 2.64 -20.02
CA VAL A 446 -8.81 2.03 -18.70
C VAL A 446 -9.77 2.79 -17.79
N LEU A 447 -9.48 4.02 -17.44
CA LEU A 447 -10.23 4.72 -16.40
C LEU A 447 -11.70 4.91 -16.79
N ILE A 448 -11.99 5.35 -18.02
CA ILE A 448 -13.36 5.55 -18.50
C ILE A 448 -14.05 4.23 -18.85
N GLU A 449 -13.42 3.40 -19.67
CA GLU A 449 -14.08 2.16 -20.16
C GLU A 449 -14.31 1.13 -19.06
N LYS A 450 -13.43 1.06 -18.07
CA LYS A 450 -13.60 0.18 -16.90
C LYS A 450 -14.29 0.88 -15.72
N HIS A 451 -14.77 2.11 -15.90
CA HIS A 451 -15.60 2.84 -14.94
C HIS A 451 -14.93 3.08 -13.58
N TYR A 452 -13.67 3.50 -13.58
CA TYR A 452 -13.01 3.95 -12.36
C TYR A 452 -13.47 5.37 -11.99
N PRO A 453 -13.62 5.67 -10.68
CA PRO A 453 -13.88 7.04 -10.23
C PRO A 453 -12.60 7.88 -10.35
N HIS A 454 -12.74 9.18 -10.07
CA HIS A 454 -11.64 10.14 -10.14
C HIS A 454 -10.63 10.01 -8.99
N HIS A 455 -11.01 9.41 -7.87
CA HIS A 455 -10.09 9.16 -6.74
C HIS A 455 -9.02 8.15 -7.10
N CYS A 456 -7.78 8.47 -6.77
CA CYS A 456 -6.63 7.57 -6.83
C CYS A 456 -5.78 7.69 -5.57
N ALA A 457 -5.11 6.61 -5.20
CA ALA A 457 -4.05 6.65 -4.20
C ALA A 457 -2.70 6.90 -4.88
N VAL A 458 -1.81 7.60 -4.19
CA VAL A 458 -0.47 7.94 -4.68
C VAL A 458 0.58 7.52 -3.68
N MET A 459 1.42 6.55 -4.07
CA MET A 459 2.70 6.26 -3.42
C MET A 459 3.80 7.11 -4.04
N PHE A 460 4.67 7.66 -3.23
CA PHE A 460 5.85 8.40 -3.68
C PHE A 460 6.99 7.41 -3.94
N GLY A 461 7.48 7.38 -5.18
CA GLY A 461 8.37 6.36 -5.71
C GLY A 461 7.70 5.39 -6.68
N HIS A 462 8.51 4.62 -7.41
CA HIS A 462 8.03 3.56 -8.30
C HIS A 462 7.90 2.24 -7.53
N GLN A 463 6.74 1.99 -6.95
CA GLN A 463 6.42 0.84 -6.10
C GLN A 463 5.47 -0.17 -6.79
N GLY A 464 5.21 0.04 -8.07
CA GLY A 464 4.17 -0.71 -8.80
C GLY A 464 4.42 -2.22 -8.81
N LYS A 465 5.69 -2.69 -8.90
CA LYS A 465 5.99 -4.14 -8.91
C LYS A 465 5.50 -4.84 -7.63
N TYR A 466 5.70 -4.22 -6.47
CA TYR A 466 5.24 -4.78 -5.20
C TYR A 466 3.72 -4.75 -5.09
N LEU A 467 3.10 -3.65 -5.52
CA LEU A 467 1.65 -3.54 -5.56
C LEU A 467 1.03 -4.59 -6.50
N TRP A 468 1.61 -4.82 -7.68
CA TRP A 468 1.19 -5.86 -8.61
C TRP A 468 1.17 -7.24 -7.95
N GLU A 469 2.23 -7.60 -7.26
CA GLU A 469 2.33 -8.90 -6.58
C GLU A 469 1.35 -9.01 -5.39
N VAL A 470 1.14 -7.92 -4.65
CA VAL A 470 0.11 -7.86 -3.60
C VAL A 470 -1.28 -8.11 -4.18
N LEU A 471 -1.64 -7.43 -5.29
CA LEU A 471 -2.95 -7.57 -5.92
C LEU A 471 -3.17 -9.01 -6.45
N LYS A 472 -2.16 -9.62 -7.03
CA LYS A 472 -2.19 -11.04 -7.42
C LYS A 472 -2.37 -11.95 -6.19
N TYR A 473 -1.62 -11.70 -5.13
CA TYR A 473 -1.73 -12.46 -3.88
C TYR A 473 -3.12 -12.34 -3.24
N MET A 474 -3.75 -11.16 -3.34
CA MET A 474 -5.15 -10.96 -2.95
C MET A 474 -6.14 -11.76 -3.80
N GLY A 475 -5.71 -12.30 -4.94
CA GLY A 475 -6.51 -13.11 -5.85
C GLY A 475 -7.28 -12.29 -6.87
N ILE A 476 -6.85 -11.08 -7.15
CA ILE A 476 -7.38 -10.31 -8.26
C ILE A 476 -6.87 -10.95 -9.56
N PRO A 477 -7.75 -11.31 -10.50
CA PRO A 477 -7.32 -11.85 -11.79
C PRO A 477 -6.39 -10.89 -12.52
N VAL A 478 -5.35 -11.41 -13.19
CA VAL A 478 -4.34 -10.58 -13.87
C VAL A 478 -4.96 -9.70 -14.95
N ASP A 479 -6.01 -10.17 -15.64
CA ASP A 479 -6.78 -9.42 -16.63
C ASP A 479 -7.69 -8.31 -16.01
N GLU A 480 -7.85 -8.29 -14.69
CA GLU A 480 -8.52 -7.24 -13.94
C GLU A 480 -7.54 -6.27 -13.25
N ILE A 481 -6.23 -6.40 -13.51
CA ILE A 481 -5.20 -5.46 -13.05
C ILE A 481 -4.65 -4.74 -14.27
N ASP A 482 -5.10 -3.51 -14.47
CA ASP A 482 -4.59 -2.65 -15.55
C ASP A 482 -3.32 -1.93 -15.10
N TYR A 483 -2.40 -1.67 -16.04
CA TYR A 483 -1.17 -0.98 -15.70
C TYR A 483 -0.65 -0.12 -16.84
N ASN A 484 0.09 0.92 -16.46
CA ASN A 484 0.77 1.83 -17.38
C ASN A 484 2.14 2.20 -16.79
N PHE A 485 3.19 1.57 -17.32
CA PHE A 485 4.55 1.72 -16.83
C PHE A 485 5.52 2.18 -17.90
N PRO A 486 6.64 2.81 -17.53
CA PRO A 486 7.74 3.08 -18.45
C PRO A 486 8.30 1.78 -19.03
N LYS A 487 8.90 1.87 -20.24
CA LYS A 487 9.56 0.72 -20.87
C LYS A 487 10.63 0.12 -19.95
N GLY A 488 10.76 -1.20 -20.00
CA GLY A 488 11.74 -1.96 -19.24
C GLY A 488 11.31 -2.34 -17.83
N ASN A 489 10.05 -2.09 -17.48
CA ASN A 489 9.49 -2.57 -16.23
C ASN A 489 9.10 -4.06 -16.31
N TYR A 490 9.14 -4.70 -15.17
CA TYR A 490 8.87 -6.10 -14.87
C TYR A 490 7.50 -6.62 -15.37
N TYR A 491 6.54 -5.75 -15.57
CA TYR A 491 5.16 -6.13 -15.85
C TYR A 491 4.95 -6.60 -17.28
N PRO A 492 4.13 -7.64 -17.48
CA PRO A 492 3.82 -8.14 -18.81
C PRO A 492 2.86 -7.16 -19.52
N THR A 493 3.37 -5.99 -19.92
CA THR A 493 2.63 -5.03 -20.75
C THR A 493 2.41 -5.58 -22.17
N GLU A 494 3.24 -6.51 -22.54
CA GLU A 494 3.18 -7.24 -23.80
C GLU A 494 3.42 -8.71 -23.49
N ASN A 495 2.86 -9.60 -24.32
CA ASN A 495 3.20 -11.01 -24.16
C ASN A 495 4.72 -11.14 -24.42
N PRO A 496 5.53 -11.58 -23.45
CA PRO A 496 6.99 -11.65 -23.62
C PRO A 496 7.43 -12.69 -24.63
N PHE A 497 6.50 -13.48 -25.17
CA PHE A 497 6.74 -14.57 -26.13
C PHE A 497 6.14 -14.30 -27.51
N VAL A 498 5.67 -13.07 -27.78
CA VAL A 498 5.15 -12.64 -29.10
C VAL A 498 5.95 -11.49 -29.63
#